data_e0a3c565b5970df74f17d8a0d8b8058d
#
_entry.id   e0a3c565b5970df74f17d8a0d8b8058d
#
_cell.length_a   1.000
_cell.length_b   1.000
_cell.length_c   1.000
_cell.angle_alpha   90.00
_cell.angle_beta   90.00
_cell.angle_gamma   90.00
#
_symmetry.space_group_name_H-M   'P 1'
#
loop_
_entity.id
_entity.type
_entity.pdbx_description
1 polymer ?
#
loop_
_entity_poly.entity_id
_entity_poly.type
_entity_poly.pdbx_seq_one_letter_code
_entity_poly.pdbx_strand_id
1 'polypeptide(L)'
;YLSYVCQLKFGFLPSERRWNDSINRIPLKHCDVTFANAALDSLRANPIAALHGAQPSSPLYRKMQEELVRVNAWGKTDTTDYYRNRLLVNMERARWQYALDKGQKYVIANVAAFMLQAINEETDSILEMRICVGSVKNKTPLLSSRIYYMELNPYWNVPQSIIRKEIIPTYRRDTTYFTRNRMKVYDKNGLQVNPHQVNWAKYAGKGVPYTVKQDNKTGNSLGRIIFRFPNPHSVYLHDTPSRWAFTRNNRAVSHGCVRLQKALDFAFFLLKEPDELLEDRIRIAMDIKPVSEEGKKLPVSAAYRELKHYSLEQYIPLFIDYQTVYLSADNNLRYCEDIYKYDPSLLEAMNNLNLKP
;
A
#
# COMPACT_ATOMS: atom_id res chain seq x y z
N TYR A 1 28.99 21.63 6.50
CA TYR A 1 27.63 22.19 6.54
C TYR A 1 26.81 21.74 5.33
N LEU A 2 27.32 21.81 4.08
CA LEU A 2 26.56 21.39 2.89
C LEU A 2 26.11 19.93 2.98
N SER A 3 27.00 19.00 3.33
CA SER A 3 26.66 17.59 3.52
C SER A 3 25.53 17.42 4.56
N TYR A 4 25.55 18.19 5.65
CA TYR A 4 24.54 18.13 6.69
C TYR A 4 23.18 18.67 6.20
N VAL A 5 23.17 19.76 5.41
CA VAL A 5 21.95 20.28 4.77
C VAL A 5 21.33 19.24 3.83
N CYS A 6 22.16 18.57 3.01
CA CYS A 6 21.70 17.48 2.15
C CYS A 6 21.12 16.31 2.96
N GLN A 7 21.76 15.94 4.07
CA GLN A 7 21.27 14.88 4.96
C GLN A 7 19.95 15.25 5.65
N LEU A 8 19.82 16.48 6.14
CA LEU A 8 18.57 16.98 6.71
C LEU A 8 17.42 16.91 5.71
N LYS A 9 17.68 17.19 4.42
CA LYS A 9 16.69 17.24 3.36
C LYS A 9 16.30 15.87 2.82
N PHE A 10 17.28 14.98 2.61
CA PHE A 10 17.09 13.73 1.86
C PHE A 10 17.35 12.46 2.69
N GLY A 11 17.68 12.60 3.98
CA GLY A 11 18.00 11.49 4.89
C GLY A 11 19.50 11.33 5.12
N PHE A 12 19.83 10.79 6.29
CA PHE A 12 21.20 10.54 6.72
C PHE A 12 21.77 9.25 6.18
N LEU A 13 20.92 8.26 5.94
CA LEU A 13 21.33 6.97 5.42
C LEU A 13 21.55 7.01 3.90
N PRO A 14 22.62 6.39 3.39
CA PRO A 14 22.78 6.16 1.95
C PRO A 14 21.67 5.24 1.42
N SER A 15 21.34 5.38 0.14
CA SER A 15 20.19 4.68 -0.48
C SER A 15 20.21 3.15 -0.28
N GLU A 16 21.41 2.56 -0.28
CA GLU A 16 21.62 1.12 -0.14
C GLU A 16 21.28 0.59 1.26
N ARG A 17 21.29 1.46 2.27
CA ARG A 17 21.01 1.11 3.67
C ARG A 17 19.59 1.48 4.12
N ARG A 18 18.80 2.12 3.25
CA ARG A 18 17.42 2.53 3.58
C ARG A 18 16.43 1.37 3.58
N TRP A 19 16.71 0.35 2.79
CA TRP A 19 15.80 -0.77 2.55
C TRP A 19 16.37 -2.07 3.11
N ASN A 20 15.67 -2.65 4.07
CA ASN A 20 16.08 -3.89 4.76
C ASN A 20 15.67 -5.15 3.99
N ASP A 21 14.99 -4.99 2.85
CA ASP A 21 14.44 -6.09 2.08
C ASP A 21 14.58 -5.79 0.59
N SER A 22 15.08 -6.75 -0.18
CA SER A 22 15.30 -6.61 -1.63
C SER A 22 14.02 -6.35 -2.43
N ILE A 23 12.85 -6.61 -1.84
CA ILE A 23 11.56 -6.30 -2.47
C ILE A 23 11.19 -4.82 -2.37
N ASN A 24 11.85 -4.06 -1.49
CA ASN A 24 11.55 -2.66 -1.23
C ASN A 24 12.48 -1.78 -2.09
N ARG A 25 11.92 -1.15 -3.11
CA ARG A 25 12.67 -0.26 -4.01
C ARG A 25 11.79 0.92 -4.40
N ILE A 26 11.80 1.96 -3.57
CA ILE A 26 11.14 3.21 -3.90
C ILE A 26 12.20 4.16 -4.45
N PRO A 27 12.05 4.68 -5.68
CA PRO A 27 12.91 5.74 -6.18
C PRO A 27 12.77 6.99 -5.30
N LEU A 28 13.90 7.46 -4.78
CA LEU A 28 13.98 8.62 -3.88
C LEU A 28 14.75 9.76 -4.55
N LYS A 29 14.37 10.98 -4.23
CA LYS A 29 15.18 12.17 -4.55
C LYS A 29 16.47 12.14 -3.72
N HIS A 30 17.51 12.70 -4.26
CA HIS A 30 18.82 12.83 -3.61
C HIS A 30 19.39 14.25 -3.79
N CYS A 31 20.44 14.55 -3.08
CA CYS A 31 21.15 15.82 -3.22
C CYS A 31 21.85 15.84 -4.58
N ASP A 32 21.30 16.59 -5.53
CA ASP A 32 21.91 16.85 -6.82
C ASP A 32 22.69 18.19 -6.83
N VAL A 33 23.38 18.47 -7.93
CA VAL A 33 24.20 19.68 -8.08
C VAL A 33 23.35 20.95 -7.97
N THR A 34 22.12 20.93 -8.48
CA THR A 34 21.22 22.09 -8.44
C THR A 34 20.85 22.43 -7.00
N PHE A 35 20.41 21.42 -6.23
CA PHE A 35 20.11 21.60 -4.81
C PHE A 35 21.36 22.01 -4.02
N ALA A 36 22.51 21.37 -4.29
CA ALA A 36 23.77 21.66 -3.57
C ALA A 36 24.19 23.14 -3.74
N ASN A 37 24.09 23.68 -4.95
CA ASN A 37 24.41 25.09 -5.23
C ASN A 37 23.44 26.04 -4.49
N ALA A 38 22.14 25.81 -4.58
CA ALA A 38 21.13 26.59 -3.86
C ALA A 38 21.32 26.52 -2.33
N ALA A 39 21.68 25.34 -1.81
CA ALA A 39 21.98 25.16 -0.41
C ALA A 39 23.24 25.92 0.05
N LEU A 40 24.29 25.96 -0.79
CA LEU A 40 25.50 26.76 -0.53
C LEU A 40 25.19 28.24 -0.46
N ASP A 41 24.40 28.77 -1.38
CA ASP A 41 24.01 30.18 -1.39
C ASP A 41 23.15 30.52 -0.15
N SER A 42 22.22 29.63 0.22
CA SER A 42 21.43 29.79 1.45
C SER A 42 22.31 29.75 2.71
N LEU A 43 23.30 28.87 2.77
CA LEU A 43 24.26 28.78 3.89
C LEU A 43 25.12 30.03 4.00
N ARG A 44 25.54 30.63 2.88
CA ARG A 44 26.30 31.89 2.87
C ARG A 44 25.47 33.07 3.37
N ALA A 45 24.17 33.10 2.99
CA ALA A 45 23.26 34.17 3.39
C ALA A 45 22.85 34.06 4.87
N ASN A 46 22.40 32.90 5.33
CA ASN A 46 22.02 32.65 6.73
C ASN A 46 22.09 31.15 7.04
N PRO A 47 23.15 30.68 7.72
CA PRO A 47 23.34 29.26 8.04
C PRO A 47 22.20 28.64 8.86
N ILE A 48 21.67 29.38 9.85
CA ILE A 48 20.59 28.89 10.71
C ILE A 48 19.31 28.70 9.92
N ALA A 49 18.93 29.69 9.12
CA ALA A 49 17.74 29.60 8.27
C ALA A 49 17.89 28.48 7.22
N ALA A 50 19.07 28.27 6.65
CA ALA A 50 19.35 27.18 5.71
C ALA A 50 19.15 25.79 6.35
N LEU A 51 19.63 25.58 7.58
CA LEU A 51 19.46 24.36 8.35
C LEU A 51 17.98 24.10 8.68
N HIS A 52 17.25 25.13 9.10
CA HIS A 52 15.81 25.00 9.36
C HIS A 52 15.02 24.70 8.08
N GLY A 53 15.29 25.40 6.98
CA GLY A 53 14.62 25.22 5.70
C GLY A 53 14.92 23.89 5.00
N ALA A 54 16.04 23.24 5.35
CA ALA A 54 16.37 21.92 4.83
C ALA A 54 15.54 20.78 5.47
N GLN A 55 14.95 21.01 6.64
CA GLN A 55 14.16 19.98 7.29
C GLN A 55 12.81 19.75 6.58
N PRO A 56 12.22 18.54 6.65
CA PRO A 56 10.89 18.29 6.13
C PRO A 56 9.84 19.22 6.75
N SER A 57 8.99 19.82 5.91
CA SER A 57 7.93 20.74 6.34
C SER A 57 6.60 20.02 6.65
N SER A 58 6.54 18.69 6.49
CA SER A 58 5.32 17.92 6.69
C SER A 58 4.81 18.01 8.14
N PRO A 59 3.47 18.03 8.34
CA PRO A 59 2.87 18.02 9.69
C PRO A 59 3.35 16.84 10.54
N LEU A 60 3.50 15.66 9.95
CA LEU A 60 4.03 14.47 10.61
C LEU A 60 5.43 14.73 11.20
N TYR A 61 6.34 15.31 10.40
CA TYR A 61 7.72 15.54 10.85
C TYR A 61 7.77 16.55 12.01
N ARG A 62 7.00 17.64 11.92
CA ARG A 62 6.92 18.66 12.99
C ARG A 62 6.38 18.07 14.29
N LYS A 63 5.31 17.29 14.22
CA LYS A 63 4.77 16.62 15.42
C LYS A 63 5.73 15.59 16.02
N MET A 64 6.49 14.87 15.19
CA MET A 64 7.54 13.99 15.69
C MET A 64 8.68 14.78 16.39
N GLN A 65 9.04 15.97 15.90
CA GLN A 65 10.01 16.85 16.58
C GLN A 65 9.51 17.29 17.96
N GLU A 66 8.26 17.78 18.04
CA GLU A 66 7.62 18.19 19.29
C GLU A 66 7.56 17.02 20.29
N GLU A 67 7.16 15.84 19.83
CA GLU A 67 7.11 14.62 20.63
C GLU A 67 8.49 14.18 21.10
N LEU A 68 9.52 14.29 20.26
CA LEU A 68 10.89 13.95 20.61
C LEU A 68 11.42 14.86 21.76
N VAL A 69 11.09 16.15 21.72
CA VAL A 69 11.41 17.08 22.82
C VAL A 69 10.73 16.63 24.11
N ARG A 70 9.45 16.28 24.06
CA ARG A 70 8.70 15.77 25.22
C ARG A 70 9.30 14.50 25.80
N VAL A 71 9.56 13.50 24.93
CA VAL A 71 10.14 12.22 25.33
C VAL A 71 11.51 12.41 25.97
N ASN A 72 12.35 13.28 25.43
CA ASN A 72 13.68 13.59 26.01
C ASN A 72 13.58 14.23 27.40
N ALA A 73 12.50 14.96 27.70
CA ALA A 73 12.28 15.56 29.01
C ALA A 73 11.89 14.55 30.11
N TRP A 74 11.45 13.34 29.76
CA TRP A 74 11.07 12.30 30.73
C TRP A 74 12.25 11.63 31.44
N GLY A 75 13.48 11.98 31.05
CA GLY A 75 14.70 11.34 31.53
C GLY A 75 15.01 10.03 30.80
N LYS A 76 16.12 9.38 31.18
CA LYS A 76 16.63 8.19 30.52
C LYS A 76 16.09 6.92 31.17
N THR A 77 15.22 6.19 30.49
CA THR A 77 14.69 4.87 30.86
C THR A 77 14.54 4.00 29.60
N ASP A 78 14.37 2.70 29.76
CA ASP A 78 14.12 1.80 28.63
C ASP A 78 12.87 2.23 27.83
N THR A 79 11.85 2.73 28.51
CA THR A 79 10.61 3.24 27.89
C THR A 79 10.88 4.49 27.06
N THR A 80 11.62 5.46 27.60
CA THR A 80 11.97 6.68 26.86
C THR A 80 12.88 6.38 25.68
N ASP A 81 13.85 5.48 25.84
CA ASP A 81 14.73 5.05 24.74
C ASP A 81 13.92 4.33 23.64
N TYR A 82 12.92 3.52 24.00
CA TYR A 82 12.02 2.90 23.02
C TYR A 82 11.27 3.94 22.19
N TYR A 83 10.59 4.92 22.80
CA TYR A 83 9.86 5.96 22.07
C TYR A 83 10.80 6.87 21.27
N ARG A 84 11.91 7.28 21.85
CA ARG A 84 12.93 8.10 21.22
C ARG A 84 13.46 7.43 19.93
N ASN A 85 13.84 6.16 20.01
CA ASN A 85 14.39 5.41 18.88
C ASN A 85 13.35 5.25 17.75
N ARG A 86 12.09 5.03 18.11
CA ARG A 86 11.00 4.99 17.12
C ARG A 86 10.79 6.33 16.44
N LEU A 87 10.80 7.42 17.18
CA LEU A 87 10.72 8.77 16.60
C LEU A 87 11.89 9.03 15.65
N LEU A 88 13.11 8.75 16.07
CA LEU A 88 14.31 8.97 15.25
C LEU A 88 14.26 8.18 13.93
N VAL A 89 13.89 6.91 13.98
CA VAL A 89 13.74 6.06 12.78
C VAL A 89 12.66 6.58 11.84
N ASN A 90 11.52 7.03 12.37
CA ASN A 90 10.45 7.55 11.53
C ASN A 90 10.74 8.98 11.04
N MET A 91 11.47 9.78 11.80
CA MET A 91 11.99 11.07 11.31
C MET A 91 13.00 10.88 10.19
N GLU A 92 13.83 9.83 10.23
CA GLU A 92 14.71 9.49 9.10
C GLU A 92 13.90 9.12 7.87
N ARG A 93 12.88 8.24 8.00
CA ARG A 93 11.97 7.90 6.89
C ARG A 93 11.23 9.13 6.33
N ALA A 94 10.82 10.04 7.20
CA ALA A 94 10.13 11.26 6.77
C ALA A 94 11.00 12.24 5.96
N ARG A 95 12.33 12.07 6.00
CA ARG A 95 13.28 12.79 5.11
C ARG A 95 13.38 12.18 3.72
N TRP A 96 12.97 10.91 3.56
CA TRP A 96 13.07 10.23 2.28
C TRP A 96 12.01 10.75 1.32
N GLN A 97 12.40 11.63 0.43
CA GLN A 97 11.51 12.21 -0.55
C GLN A 97 11.35 11.26 -1.73
N TYR A 98 10.13 10.87 -2.03
CA TYR A 98 9.84 10.06 -3.20
C TYR A 98 10.16 10.83 -4.49
N ALA A 99 10.76 10.13 -5.47
CA ALA A 99 11.00 10.72 -6.79
C ALA A 99 9.68 10.97 -7.54
N LEU A 100 8.66 10.13 -7.28
CA LEU A 100 7.32 10.35 -7.79
C LEU A 100 6.68 11.56 -7.11
N ASP A 101 6.25 12.53 -7.91
CA ASP A 101 5.47 13.66 -7.41
C ASP A 101 4.08 13.20 -6.97
N LYS A 102 3.68 13.63 -5.76
CA LYS A 102 2.38 13.28 -5.20
C LYS A 102 1.21 14.09 -5.75
N GLY A 103 1.48 15.28 -6.31
CA GLY A 103 0.43 16.21 -6.74
C GLY A 103 -0.51 16.59 -5.60
N GLN A 104 -1.70 17.08 -5.93
CA GLN A 104 -2.73 17.48 -4.96
C GLN A 104 -3.58 16.31 -4.47
N LYS A 105 -3.74 15.27 -5.29
CA LYS A 105 -4.57 14.09 -5.01
C LYS A 105 -3.71 12.83 -5.09
N TYR A 106 -3.59 12.11 -3.96
CA TYR A 106 -2.70 10.96 -3.85
C TYR A 106 -3.15 9.97 -2.77
N VAL A 107 -2.54 8.80 -2.74
CA VAL A 107 -2.87 7.71 -1.83
C VAL A 107 -1.60 7.25 -1.10
N ILE A 108 -1.70 7.11 0.23
CA ILE A 108 -0.68 6.50 1.08
C ILE A 108 -1.26 5.25 1.72
N ALA A 109 -0.66 4.08 1.44
CA ALA A 109 -0.96 2.83 2.12
C ALA A 109 0.17 2.51 3.12
N ASN A 110 -0.01 2.88 4.38
CA ASN A 110 0.95 2.60 5.44
C ASN A 110 0.80 1.14 5.91
N VAL A 111 1.74 0.31 5.51
CA VAL A 111 1.75 -1.14 5.78
C VAL A 111 1.84 -1.43 7.28
N ALA A 112 2.72 -0.73 8.01
CA ALA A 112 2.90 -0.94 9.46
C ALA A 112 1.63 -0.59 10.25
N ALA A 113 0.97 0.51 9.90
CA ALA A 113 -0.24 0.98 10.56
C ALA A 113 -1.50 0.22 10.14
N PHE A 114 -1.44 -0.60 9.08
CA PHE A 114 -2.62 -1.21 8.46
C PHE A 114 -3.68 -0.18 8.06
N MET A 115 -3.25 0.98 7.58
CA MET A 115 -4.11 2.10 7.23
C MET A 115 -3.81 2.59 5.81
N LEU A 116 -4.86 3.00 5.11
CA LEU A 116 -4.76 3.73 3.86
C LEU A 116 -5.42 5.10 4.05
N GLN A 117 -4.74 6.12 3.57
CA GLN A 117 -5.25 7.49 3.47
C GLN A 117 -5.25 7.90 2.00
N ALA A 118 -6.41 8.24 1.48
CA ALA A 118 -6.59 8.85 0.17
C ALA A 118 -6.85 10.34 0.38
N ILE A 119 -5.93 11.17 -0.05
CA ILE A 119 -5.82 12.59 0.31
C ILE A 119 -6.10 13.43 -0.93
N ASN A 120 -6.96 14.40 -0.79
CA ASN A 120 -7.20 15.46 -1.77
C ASN A 120 -6.93 16.82 -1.11
N GLU A 121 -5.79 17.43 -1.40
CA GLU A 121 -5.37 18.71 -0.82
C GLU A 121 -6.19 19.89 -1.37
N GLU A 122 -6.80 19.76 -2.56
CA GLU A 122 -7.67 20.81 -3.13
C GLU A 122 -8.98 20.98 -2.34
N THR A 123 -9.53 19.88 -1.86
CA THR A 123 -10.80 19.88 -1.09
C THR A 123 -10.58 19.70 0.40
N ASP A 124 -9.33 19.66 0.86
CA ASP A 124 -8.93 19.37 2.25
C ASP A 124 -9.64 18.12 2.81
N SER A 125 -9.75 17.07 1.98
CA SER A 125 -10.46 15.85 2.35
C SER A 125 -9.53 14.66 2.45
N ILE A 126 -9.78 13.79 3.43
CA ILE A 126 -9.05 12.55 3.68
C ILE A 126 -10.04 11.40 3.82
N LEU A 127 -9.99 10.44 2.90
CA LEU A 127 -10.65 9.14 3.08
C LEU A 127 -9.67 8.20 3.78
N GLU A 128 -9.92 7.94 5.05
CA GLU A 128 -9.13 6.99 5.84
C GLU A 128 -9.86 5.65 5.98
N MET A 129 -9.12 4.55 5.87
CA MET A 129 -9.66 3.20 6.02
C MET A 129 -8.63 2.19 6.49
N ARG A 130 -9.13 1.13 7.13
CA ARG A 130 -8.31 -0.05 7.48
C ARG A 130 -7.95 -0.83 6.23
N ILE A 131 -6.73 -1.39 6.21
CA ILE A 131 -6.28 -2.31 5.17
C ILE A 131 -5.75 -3.61 5.77
N CYS A 132 -5.78 -4.70 4.97
CA CYS A 132 -5.01 -5.90 5.25
C CYS A 132 -3.83 -5.96 4.28
N VAL A 133 -2.68 -6.32 4.78
CA VAL A 133 -1.42 -6.38 4.04
C VAL A 133 -0.82 -7.78 4.05
N GLY A 134 0.28 -7.98 3.37
CA GLY A 134 1.01 -9.23 3.32
C GLY A 134 1.44 -9.72 4.70
N SER A 135 1.40 -11.03 4.89
CA SER A 135 1.96 -11.67 6.09
C SER A 135 3.48 -11.47 6.16
N VAL A 136 4.08 -11.74 7.34
CA VAL A 136 5.54 -11.66 7.50
C VAL A 136 6.30 -12.54 6.50
N LYS A 137 5.71 -13.67 6.09
CA LYS A 137 6.29 -14.57 5.08
C LYS A 137 6.10 -14.10 3.62
N ASN A 138 5.06 -13.30 3.38
CA ASN A 138 4.70 -12.79 2.06
C ASN A 138 4.45 -11.29 2.17
N LYS A 139 5.49 -10.53 2.49
CA LYS A 139 5.41 -9.11 2.77
C LYS A 139 4.82 -8.31 1.60
N THR A 140 4.07 -7.28 1.89
CA THR A 140 3.72 -6.26 0.90
C THR A 140 4.97 -5.46 0.58
N PRO A 141 5.39 -5.37 -0.69
CA PRO A 141 6.54 -4.55 -1.08
C PRO A 141 6.23 -3.07 -0.91
N LEU A 142 7.22 -2.31 -0.47
CA LEU A 142 7.15 -0.86 -0.44
C LEU A 142 7.51 -0.32 -1.83
N LEU A 143 6.66 0.54 -2.38
CA LEU A 143 6.83 1.06 -3.73
C LEU A 143 6.06 2.37 -3.92
N SER A 144 6.44 3.13 -4.95
CA SER A 144 5.65 4.23 -5.48
C SER A 144 5.20 3.92 -6.90
N SER A 145 3.96 4.23 -7.23
CA SER A 145 3.35 3.97 -8.54
C SER A 145 2.18 4.93 -8.78
N ARG A 146 1.39 4.70 -9.83
CA ARG A 146 0.16 5.44 -10.12
C ARG A 146 -0.97 4.48 -10.41
N ILE A 147 -2.12 4.68 -9.76
CA ILE A 147 -3.35 3.94 -10.07
C ILE A 147 -3.87 4.51 -11.40
N TYR A 148 -4.16 3.64 -12.37
CA TYR A 148 -4.53 4.02 -13.72
C TYR A 148 -5.88 3.45 -14.20
N TYR A 149 -6.37 2.34 -13.60
CA TYR A 149 -7.73 1.86 -13.87
C TYR A 149 -8.29 0.99 -12.75
N MET A 150 -9.61 0.82 -12.78
CA MET A 150 -10.39 -0.10 -11.95
C MET A 150 -10.90 -1.26 -12.80
N GLU A 151 -10.83 -2.47 -12.27
CA GLU A 151 -11.41 -3.69 -12.84
C GLU A 151 -12.53 -4.16 -11.92
N LEU A 152 -13.76 -4.19 -12.43
CA LEU A 152 -14.95 -4.59 -11.70
C LEU A 152 -15.31 -6.04 -12.00
N ASN A 153 -15.85 -6.75 -11.02
CA ASN A 153 -16.17 -8.16 -11.12
C ASN A 153 -15.01 -9.00 -11.71
N PRO A 154 -13.79 -8.92 -11.11
CA PRO A 154 -12.64 -9.59 -11.67
C PRO A 154 -12.71 -11.10 -11.55
N TYR A 155 -12.17 -11.81 -12.54
CA TYR A 155 -11.77 -13.20 -12.36
C TYR A 155 -10.45 -13.25 -11.60
N TRP A 156 -10.34 -14.15 -10.63
CA TRP A 156 -9.06 -14.32 -9.96
C TRP A 156 -8.20 -15.39 -10.64
N ASN A 157 -7.18 -14.98 -11.36
CA ASN A 157 -6.11 -15.86 -11.78
C ASN A 157 -5.20 -16.15 -10.59
N VAL A 158 -5.27 -17.37 -10.06
CA VAL A 158 -4.57 -17.75 -8.83
C VAL A 158 -3.07 -17.82 -9.11
N PRO A 159 -2.23 -17.10 -8.32
CA PRO A 159 -0.78 -17.17 -8.45
C PRO A 159 -0.23 -18.59 -8.23
N GLN A 160 0.78 -18.98 -8.99
CA GLN A 160 1.42 -20.30 -8.90
C GLN A 160 1.94 -20.61 -7.48
N SER A 161 2.38 -19.61 -6.74
CA SER A 161 2.82 -19.77 -5.34
C SER A 161 1.67 -20.20 -4.43
N ILE A 162 0.46 -19.66 -4.61
CA ILE A 162 -0.75 -20.02 -3.85
C ILE A 162 -1.22 -21.41 -4.27
N ILE A 163 -1.23 -21.72 -5.57
CA ILE A 163 -1.60 -23.06 -6.02
C ILE A 163 -0.75 -24.11 -5.35
N ARG A 164 0.57 -23.94 -5.34
CA ARG A 164 1.52 -24.91 -4.77
C ARG A 164 1.47 -24.99 -3.23
N LYS A 165 1.47 -23.84 -2.57
CA LYS A 165 1.66 -23.78 -1.11
C LYS A 165 0.38 -23.98 -0.33
N GLU A 166 -0.79 -23.74 -0.94
CA GLU A 166 -2.08 -23.72 -0.24
C GLU A 166 -3.13 -24.59 -0.91
N ILE A 167 -3.41 -24.37 -2.21
CA ILE A 167 -4.50 -25.09 -2.90
C ILE A 167 -4.21 -26.58 -2.98
N ILE A 168 -3.05 -26.99 -3.47
CA ILE A 168 -2.69 -28.41 -3.60
C ILE A 168 -2.72 -29.12 -2.23
N PRO A 169 -2.06 -28.61 -1.16
CA PRO A 169 -2.15 -29.23 0.17
C PRO A 169 -3.58 -29.30 0.71
N THR A 170 -4.39 -28.27 0.49
CA THR A 170 -5.79 -28.26 0.95
C THR A 170 -6.65 -29.24 0.15
N TYR A 171 -6.53 -29.26 -1.17
CA TYR A 171 -7.25 -30.17 -2.02
C TYR A 171 -6.96 -31.65 -1.73
N ARG A 172 -5.76 -31.99 -1.34
CA ARG A 172 -5.40 -33.35 -0.91
C ARG A 172 -6.16 -33.83 0.34
N ARG A 173 -6.62 -32.90 1.17
CA ARG A 173 -7.42 -33.16 2.39
C ARG A 173 -8.92 -33.03 2.13
N ASP A 174 -9.29 -32.15 1.20
CA ASP A 174 -10.68 -31.84 0.86
C ASP A 174 -10.80 -31.70 -0.65
N THR A 175 -11.21 -32.79 -1.31
CA THR A 175 -11.37 -32.85 -2.79
C THR A 175 -12.49 -31.97 -3.30
N THR A 176 -13.36 -31.42 -2.44
CA THR A 176 -14.41 -30.48 -2.82
C THR A 176 -13.90 -29.04 -2.95
N TYR A 177 -12.65 -28.77 -2.62
CA TYR A 177 -12.09 -27.41 -2.51
C TYR A 177 -12.29 -26.59 -3.78
N PHE A 178 -11.99 -27.12 -4.96
CA PHE A 178 -12.16 -26.40 -6.24
C PHE A 178 -13.63 -26.04 -6.50
N THR A 179 -14.54 -27.00 -6.32
CA THR A 179 -15.98 -26.80 -6.53
C THR A 179 -16.57 -25.81 -5.53
N ARG A 180 -16.27 -25.99 -4.24
CA ARG A 180 -16.76 -25.12 -3.17
C ARG A 180 -16.28 -23.67 -3.34
N ASN A 181 -15.05 -23.48 -3.83
CA ASN A 181 -14.51 -22.14 -4.09
C ASN A 181 -14.74 -21.66 -5.53
N ARG A 182 -15.56 -22.37 -6.32
CA ARG A 182 -15.87 -22.05 -7.72
C ARG A 182 -14.62 -21.80 -8.56
N MET A 183 -13.61 -22.65 -8.36
CA MET A 183 -12.35 -22.61 -9.08
C MET A 183 -12.36 -23.60 -10.24
N LYS A 184 -11.88 -23.18 -11.39
CA LYS A 184 -11.69 -24.01 -12.57
C LYS A 184 -10.21 -24.16 -12.87
N VAL A 185 -9.83 -25.33 -13.33
CA VAL A 185 -8.44 -25.66 -13.68
C VAL A 185 -8.34 -25.73 -15.22
N TYR A 186 -7.27 -25.17 -15.75
CA TYR A 186 -7.01 -25.15 -17.20
C TYR A 186 -5.59 -25.67 -17.46
N ASP A 187 -5.43 -26.43 -18.53
CA ASP A 187 -4.13 -26.89 -19.01
C ASP A 187 -3.35 -25.76 -19.73
N LYS A 188 -2.18 -26.08 -20.25
CA LYS A 188 -1.31 -25.16 -21.00
C LYS A 188 -1.94 -24.66 -22.31
N ASN A 189 -2.93 -25.38 -22.86
CA ASN A 189 -3.65 -25.01 -24.07
C ASN A 189 -4.91 -24.21 -23.77
N GLY A 190 -5.20 -23.93 -22.49
CA GLY A 190 -6.41 -23.22 -22.06
C GLY A 190 -7.67 -24.10 -22.03
N LEU A 191 -7.55 -25.41 -22.16
CA LEU A 191 -8.67 -26.35 -22.04
C LEU A 191 -8.96 -26.60 -20.54
N GLN A 192 -10.24 -26.56 -20.17
CA GLN A 192 -10.67 -26.85 -18.80
C GLN A 192 -10.48 -28.36 -18.53
N VAL A 193 -9.82 -28.68 -17.42
CA VAL A 193 -9.56 -30.04 -16.98
C VAL A 193 -10.28 -30.33 -15.67
N ASN A 194 -10.70 -31.60 -15.48
CA ASN A 194 -11.28 -32.04 -14.22
C ASN A 194 -10.17 -32.14 -13.14
N PRO A 195 -10.27 -31.38 -12.03
CA PRO A 195 -9.25 -31.43 -10.96
C PRO A 195 -9.00 -32.82 -10.38
N HIS A 196 -10.02 -33.71 -10.40
CA HIS A 196 -9.92 -35.07 -9.88
C HIS A 196 -9.04 -35.98 -10.77
N GLN A 197 -8.86 -35.63 -12.05
CA GLN A 197 -8.02 -36.38 -13.01
C GLN A 197 -6.55 -35.92 -12.98
N VAL A 198 -6.23 -34.84 -12.24
CA VAL A 198 -4.88 -34.32 -12.13
C VAL A 198 -4.14 -34.97 -10.96
N ASN A 199 -2.99 -35.56 -11.23
CA ASN A 199 -2.12 -36.07 -10.17
C ASN A 199 -1.37 -34.90 -9.49
N TRP A 200 -2.03 -34.24 -8.55
CA TRP A 200 -1.48 -33.08 -7.83
C TRP A 200 -0.24 -33.39 -7.00
N ALA A 201 -0.06 -34.64 -6.57
CA ALA A 201 1.13 -35.05 -5.80
C ALA A 201 2.41 -34.90 -6.60
N LYS A 202 2.35 -35.08 -7.93
CA LYS A 202 3.50 -34.89 -8.85
C LYS A 202 4.05 -33.47 -8.84
N TYR A 203 3.22 -32.48 -8.47
CA TYR A 203 3.56 -31.04 -8.53
C TYR A 203 3.84 -30.44 -7.16
N ALA A 204 3.91 -31.24 -6.09
CA ALA A 204 4.29 -30.77 -4.76
C ALA A 204 5.73 -30.20 -4.82
N GLY A 205 5.89 -28.89 -4.52
CA GLY A 205 7.17 -28.21 -4.54
C GLY A 205 7.73 -27.83 -5.93
N LYS A 206 7.03 -28.16 -7.02
CA LYS A 206 7.46 -27.89 -8.41
C LYS A 206 6.52 -26.90 -9.11
N GLY A 207 6.90 -26.42 -10.30
CA GLY A 207 6.01 -25.65 -11.16
C GLY A 207 4.78 -26.45 -11.56
N VAL A 208 3.60 -25.84 -11.52
CA VAL A 208 2.33 -26.49 -11.88
C VAL A 208 1.98 -26.07 -13.31
N PRO A 209 1.85 -27.00 -14.28
CA PRO A 209 1.54 -26.67 -15.67
C PRO A 209 0.05 -26.38 -15.91
N TYR A 210 -0.65 -25.99 -14.84
CA TYR A 210 -2.06 -25.66 -14.87
C TYR A 210 -2.29 -24.24 -14.37
N THR A 211 -3.28 -23.57 -14.96
CA THR A 211 -3.83 -22.30 -14.46
C THR A 211 -5.08 -22.57 -13.66
N VAL A 212 -5.21 -21.94 -12.52
CA VAL A 212 -6.43 -21.98 -11.70
C VAL A 212 -7.08 -20.62 -11.74
N LYS A 213 -8.39 -20.58 -12.06
CA LYS A 213 -9.18 -19.35 -12.09
C LYS A 213 -10.39 -19.48 -11.18
N GLN A 214 -10.62 -18.51 -10.32
CA GLN A 214 -11.87 -18.37 -9.58
C GLN A 214 -12.82 -17.47 -10.36
N ASP A 215 -14.10 -17.81 -10.35
CA ASP A 215 -15.13 -17.01 -11.06
C ASP A 215 -15.33 -15.62 -10.42
N ASN A 216 -16.02 -14.74 -11.12
CA ASN A 216 -16.24 -13.35 -10.71
C ASN A 216 -17.53 -13.15 -9.89
N LYS A 217 -18.07 -14.22 -9.29
CA LYS A 217 -19.30 -14.15 -8.49
C LYS A 217 -19.02 -13.77 -7.02
N THR A 218 -20.08 -13.55 -6.27
CA THR A 218 -20.03 -13.29 -4.82
C THR A 218 -19.17 -14.31 -4.11
N GLY A 219 -18.25 -13.83 -3.24
CA GLY A 219 -17.26 -14.65 -2.54
C GLY A 219 -15.95 -14.87 -3.32
N ASN A 220 -15.74 -14.20 -4.45
CA ASN A 220 -14.42 -14.12 -5.09
C ASN A 220 -13.39 -13.54 -4.12
N SER A 221 -12.20 -14.12 -4.06
CA SER A 221 -11.12 -13.71 -3.13
C SER A 221 -10.66 -12.27 -3.32
N LEU A 222 -10.83 -11.69 -4.53
CA LEU A 222 -10.52 -10.31 -4.86
C LEU A 222 -11.66 -9.34 -4.56
N GLY A 223 -12.79 -9.85 -4.04
CA GLY A 223 -14.00 -9.05 -3.91
C GLY A 223 -14.60 -8.67 -5.26
N ARG A 224 -15.12 -7.44 -5.36
CA ARG A 224 -15.87 -6.95 -6.53
C ARG A 224 -15.09 -5.94 -7.36
N ILE A 225 -13.95 -5.44 -6.86
CA ILE A 225 -13.17 -4.42 -7.54
C ILE A 225 -11.67 -4.56 -7.24
N ILE A 226 -10.85 -4.33 -8.26
CA ILE A 226 -9.39 -4.23 -8.20
C ILE A 226 -8.97 -2.85 -8.71
N PHE A 227 -7.97 -2.26 -8.06
CA PHE A 227 -7.31 -1.03 -8.47
C PHE A 227 -5.91 -1.37 -8.94
N ARG A 228 -5.62 -1.11 -10.21
CA ARG A 228 -4.39 -1.51 -10.89
C ARG A 228 -3.39 -0.37 -10.95
N PHE A 229 -2.14 -0.71 -10.70
CA PHE A 229 -0.97 0.15 -10.83
C PHE A 229 0.25 -0.66 -11.30
N PRO A 230 1.13 -0.11 -12.14
CA PRO A 230 2.35 -0.78 -12.60
C PRO A 230 3.28 -1.11 -11.43
N ASN A 231 3.72 -2.37 -11.34
CA ASN A 231 4.75 -2.80 -10.40
C ASN A 231 5.31 -4.18 -10.78
N PRO A 232 6.58 -4.51 -10.43
CA PRO A 232 7.20 -5.79 -10.76
C PRO A 232 6.75 -6.95 -9.87
N HIS A 233 5.97 -6.69 -8.80
CA HIS A 233 5.60 -7.68 -7.78
C HIS A 233 4.22 -8.29 -7.99
N SER A 234 3.48 -7.86 -9.03
CA SER A 234 2.10 -8.29 -9.29
C SER A 234 1.15 -8.04 -8.10
N VAL A 235 1.39 -7.01 -7.32
CA VAL A 235 0.49 -6.57 -6.24
C VAL A 235 -0.51 -5.53 -6.75
N TYR A 236 -1.65 -5.49 -6.10
CA TYR A 236 -2.74 -4.53 -6.39
C TYR A 236 -3.53 -4.25 -5.13
N LEU A 237 -4.31 -3.17 -5.15
CA LEU A 237 -5.32 -2.90 -4.13
C LEU A 237 -6.63 -3.55 -4.56
N HIS A 238 -7.41 -4.13 -3.63
CA HIS A 238 -8.66 -4.79 -4.01
C HIS A 238 -9.66 -4.88 -2.84
N ASP A 239 -10.90 -5.10 -3.19
CA ASP A 239 -11.95 -5.47 -2.25
C ASP A 239 -11.75 -6.90 -1.70
N THR A 240 -12.58 -7.32 -0.76
CA THR A 240 -12.53 -8.68 -0.19
C THR A 240 -13.87 -9.08 0.41
N PRO A 241 -14.31 -10.35 0.25
CA PRO A 241 -15.44 -10.90 0.99
C PRO A 241 -15.14 -11.13 2.48
N SER A 242 -13.86 -11.21 2.85
CA SER A 242 -13.42 -11.49 4.22
C SER A 242 -13.43 -10.24 5.08
N ARG A 243 -14.60 -9.60 5.25
CA ARG A 243 -14.75 -8.33 5.98
C ARG A 243 -14.32 -8.41 7.45
N TRP A 244 -14.44 -9.58 8.08
CA TRP A 244 -14.02 -9.85 9.45
C TRP A 244 -12.52 -9.60 9.68
N ALA A 245 -11.70 -9.68 8.63
CA ALA A 245 -10.27 -9.42 8.76
C ALA A 245 -9.96 -8.00 9.22
N PHE A 246 -10.82 -7.03 8.91
CA PHE A 246 -10.65 -5.63 9.31
C PHE A 246 -10.94 -5.36 10.79
N THR A 247 -11.59 -6.28 11.52
CA THR A 247 -11.83 -6.15 12.95
C THR A 247 -10.62 -6.56 13.80
N ARG A 248 -9.65 -7.23 13.18
CA ARG A 248 -8.42 -7.66 13.85
C ARG A 248 -7.44 -6.51 14.07
N ASN A 249 -6.66 -6.58 15.16
CA ASN A 249 -5.53 -5.69 15.37
C ASN A 249 -4.39 -5.99 14.39
N ASN A 250 -3.96 -7.25 14.30
CA ASN A 250 -2.99 -7.67 13.30
C ASN A 250 -3.70 -8.07 12.00
N ARG A 251 -3.46 -7.29 10.96
CA ARG A 251 -4.04 -7.46 9.62
C ARG A 251 -3.02 -7.86 8.55
N ALA A 252 -1.88 -8.41 8.98
CA ALA A 252 -0.85 -8.98 8.10
C ALA A 252 -1.24 -10.40 7.65
N VAL A 253 -2.24 -10.53 6.79
CA VAL A 253 -2.92 -11.79 6.47
C VAL A 253 -2.99 -12.11 4.97
N SER A 254 -2.49 -11.24 4.09
CA SER A 254 -2.52 -11.46 2.64
C SER A 254 -1.20 -12.07 2.12
N HIS A 255 -1.16 -12.31 0.81
CA HIS A 255 0.04 -12.76 0.08
C HIS A 255 0.81 -11.61 -0.58
N GLY A 256 0.65 -10.39 -0.07
CA GLY A 256 1.32 -9.20 -0.57
C GLY A 256 0.37 -8.14 -1.10
N CYS A 257 -0.76 -8.50 -1.69
CA CYS A 257 -1.78 -7.54 -2.12
C CYS A 257 -2.43 -6.84 -0.92
N VAL A 258 -2.98 -5.65 -1.15
CA VAL A 258 -3.59 -4.81 -0.13
C VAL A 258 -5.12 -4.88 -0.25
N ARG A 259 -5.79 -5.38 0.81
CA ARG A 259 -7.25 -5.44 0.89
C ARG A 259 -7.81 -4.17 1.50
N LEU A 260 -8.86 -3.62 0.90
CA LEU A 260 -9.46 -2.35 1.29
C LEU A 260 -10.76 -2.55 2.07
N GLN A 261 -10.91 -1.84 3.18
CA GLN A 261 -12.15 -1.86 3.97
C GLN A 261 -13.29 -1.12 3.27
N LYS A 262 -13.00 0.02 2.64
CA LYS A 262 -13.97 0.92 1.99
C LYS A 262 -13.68 0.99 0.48
N ALA A 263 -13.76 -0.16 -0.21
CA ALA A 263 -13.36 -0.23 -1.63
C ALA A 263 -14.28 0.58 -2.55
N LEU A 264 -15.58 0.70 -2.24
CA LEU A 264 -16.53 1.54 -3.00
C LEU A 264 -16.20 3.03 -2.84
N ASP A 265 -16.04 3.50 -1.59
CA ASP A 265 -15.70 4.91 -1.32
C ASP A 265 -14.36 5.27 -1.97
N PHE A 266 -13.43 4.31 -1.99
CA PHE A 266 -12.15 4.48 -2.66
C PHE A 266 -12.29 4.57 -4.18
N ALA A 267 -13.22 3.80 -4.79
CA ALA A 267 -13.51 3.92 -6.21
C ALA A 267 -14.03 5.33 -6.55
N PHE A 268 -14.92 5.87 -5.73
CA PHE A 268 -15.44 7.24 -5.93
C PHE A 268 -14.37 8.30 -5.72
N PHE A 269 -13.52 8.14 -4.72
CA PHE A 269 -12.38 9.03 -4.52
C PHE A 269 -11.48 9.12 -5.77
N LEU A 270 -11.32 8.03 -6.52
CA LEU A 270 -10.46 8.02 -7.70
C LEU A 270 -11.07 8.72 -8.93
N LEU A 271 -12.36 8.98 -8.96
CA LEU A 271 -13.00 9.76 -10.04
C LEU A 271 -12.44 11.19 -10.04
N LYS A 272 -12.30 11.75 -11.23
CA LYS A 272 -11.85 13.14 -11.38
C LYS A 272 -12.89 14.10 -10.81
N GLU A 273 -14.13 13.92 -11.23
CA GLU A 273 -15.29 14.68 -10.79
C GLU A 273 -16.38 13.71 -10.33
N PRO A 274 -17.25 14.11 -9.37
CA PRO A 274 -18.43 13.33 -9.03
C PRO A 274 -19.35 13.15 -10.24
N ASP A 275 -19.75 11.89 -10.48
CA ASP A 275 -20.68 11.51 -11.57
C ASP A 275 -21.65 10.46 -11.02
N GLU A 276 -22.86 10.88 -10.67
CA GLU A 276 -23.88 10.00 -10.07
C GLU A 276 -24.19 8.78 -10.90
N LEU A 277 -24.25 8.91 -12.24
CA LEU A 277 -24.56 7.80 -13.11
C LEU A 277 -23.40 6.81 -13.19
N LEU A 278 -22.15 7.30 -13.26
CA LEU A 278 -20.95 6.47 -13.21
C LEU A 278 -20.82 5.79 -11.86
N GLU A 279 -21.04 6.50 -10.76
CA GLU A 279 -21.07 5.92 -9.42
C GLU A 279 -22.09 4.80 -9.29
N ASP A 280 -23.30 4.99 -9.83
CA ASP A 280 -24.32 3.93 -9.84
C ASP A 280 -23.95 2.74 -10.73
N ARG A 281 -23.28 2.95 -11.85
CA ARG A 281 -22.71 1.86 -12.65
C ARG A 281 -21.65 1.07 -11.90
N ILE A 282 -20.81 1.76 -11.08
CA ILE A 282 -19.84 1.11 -10.19
C ILE A 282 -20.57 0.34 -9.09
N ARG A 283 -21.59 0.91 -8.44
CA ARG A 283 -22.42 0.23 -7.42
C ARG A 283 -23.04 -1.05 -7.99
N ILE A 284 -23.70 -0.97 -9.13
CA ILE A 284 -24.34 -2.12 -9.78
C ILE A 284 -23.31 -3.21 -10.08
N ALA A 285 -22.14 -2.85 -10.62
CA ALA A 285 -21.07 -3.80 -10.89
C ALA A 285 -20.51 -4.46 -9.61
N MET A 286 -20.64 -3.79 -8.45
CA MET A 286 -20.26 -4.34 -7.14
C MET A 286 -21.42 -5.05 -6.40
N ASP A 287 -22.53 -5.36 -7.04
CA ASP A 287 -23.78 -5.89 -6.46
C ASP A 287 -24.38 -4.98 -5.37
N ILE A 288 -24.23 -3.67 -5.53
CA ILE A 288 -24.79 -2.66 -4.64
C ILE A 288 -25.94 -1.94 -5.39
N LYS A 289 -27.00 -1.62 -4.64
CA LYS A 289 -28.15 -0.92 -5.23
C LYS A 289 -27.75 0.48 -5.70
N PRO A 290 -28.19 0.91 -6.90
CA PRO A 290 -28.01 2.29 -7.35
C PRO A 290 -28.84 3.26 -6.50
N VAL A 291 -28.40 4.52 -6.46
CA VAL A 291 -29.01 5.57 -5.60
C VAL A 291 -29.85 6.53 -6.43
N SER A 292 -29.33 6.98 -7.58
CA SER A 292 -30.03 7.95 -8.44
C SER A 292 -31.24 7.33 -9.17
N GLU A 293 -32.22 8.15 -9.55
CA GLU A 293 -33.37 7.67 -10.31
C GLU A 293 -33.00 7.13 -11.70
N GLU A 294 -31.98 7.69 -12.33
CA GLU A 294 -31.47 7.20 -13.60
C GLU A 294 -30.69 5.88 -13.42
N GLY A 295 -29.88 5.78 -12.39
CA GLY A 295 -29.16 4.56 -12.05
C GLY A 295 -30.08 3.38 -11.77
N LYS A 296 -31.23 3.59 -11.12
CA LYS A 296 -32.23 2.55 -10.87
C LYS A 296 -32.86 1.97 -12.14
N LYS A 297 -32.87 2.72 -13.24
CA LYS A 297 -33.38 2.27 -14.54
C LYS A 297 -32.37 1.41 -15.31
N LEU A 298 -31.06 1.50 -14.99
CA LEU A 298 -30.01 0.81 -15.72
C LEU A 298 -30.17 -0.73 -15.73
N PRO A 299 -30.35 -1.41 -14.58
CA PRO A 299 -30.40 -2.89 -14.55
C PRO A 299 -31.54 -3.49 -15.35
N VAL A 300 -32.63 -2.76 -15.54
CA VAL A 300 -33.83 -3.23 -16.30
C VAL A 300 -33.78 -2.85 -17.78
N SER A 301 -32.80 -2.04 -18.18
CA SER A 301 -32.66 -1.63 -19.58
C SER A 301 -31.99 -2.74 -20.41
N ALA A 302 -32.63 -3.13 -21.51
CA ALA A 302 -32.04 -4.10 -22.45
C ALA A 302 -30.73 -3.62 -23.10
N ALA A 303 -30.50 -2.31 -23.13
CA ALA A 303 -29.29 -1.70 -23.66
C ALA A 303 -28.16 -1.63 -22.64
N TYR A 304 -28.42 -1.88 -21.34
CA TYR A 304 -27.38 -1.78 -20.29
C TYR A 304 -26.27 -2.80 -20.51
N ARG A 305 -25.04 -2.33 -20.41
CA ARG A 305 -23.85 -3.19 -20.38
C ARG A 305 -23.12 -2.93 -19.07
N GLU A 306 -22.91 -4.02 -18.32
CA GLU A 306 -22.19 -3.97 -17.05
C GLU A 306 -20.81 -3.35 -17.22
N LEU A 307 -20.45 -2.46 -16.31
CA LEU A 307 -19.14 -1.83 -16.27
C LEU A 307 -18.10 -2.85 -15.78
N LYS A 308 -17.15 -3.24 -16.63
CA LYS A 308 -16.08 -4.19 -16.27
C LYS A 308 -14.74 -3.51 -16.04
N HIS A 309 -14.48 -2.42 -16.74
CA HIS A 309 -13.24 -1.66 -16.66
C HIS A 309 -13.56 -0.17 -16.69
N TYR A 310 -12.83 0.60 -15.90
CA TYR A 310 -12.85 2.06 -15.96
C TYR A 310 -11.42 2.58 -15.91
N SER A 311 -10.94 3.19 -16.98
CA SER A 311 -9.65 3.88 -17.02
C SER A 311 -9.79 5.24 -16.39
N LEU A 312 -8.91 5.57 -15.44
CA LEU A 312 -8.93 6.88 -14.78
C LEU A 312 -8.49 7.95 -15.78
N GLU A 313 -9.20 9.07 -15.79
CA GLU A 313 -8.82 10.25 -16.59
C GLU A 313 -7.52 10.88 -16.09
N GLN A 314 -7.29 10.82 -14.78
CA GLN A 314 -6.07 11.24 -14.11
C GLN A 314 -5.48 10.09 -13.32
N TYR A 315 -4.21 9.78 -13.53
CA TYR A 315 -3.50 8.75 -12.78
C TYR A 315 -3.17 9.25 -11.39
N ILE A 316 -3.62 8.52 -10.37
CA ILE A 316 -3.49 8.92 -8.97
C ILE A 316 -2.22 8.32 -8.38
N PRO A 317 -1.26 9.15 -7.90
CA PRO A 317 -0.06 8.67 -7.21
C PRO A 317 -0.41 7.79 -6.01
N LEU A 318 0.29 6.66 -5.92
CA LEU A 318 0.17 5.68 -4.83
C LEU A 318 1.54 5.45 -4.21
N PHE A 319 1.59 5.56 -2.90
CA PHE A 319 2.75 5.23 -2.09
C PHE A 319 2.38 4.10 -1.13
N ILE A 320 2.99 2.93 -1.31
CA ILE A 320 2.95 1.85 -0.32
C ILE A 320 4.17 2.04 0.57
N ASP A 321 3.93 2.54 1.78
CA ASP A 321 4.94 3.04 2.71
C ASP A 321 4.94 2.25 4.03
N TYR A 322 5.92 2.53 4.88
CA TYR A 322 6.10 1.86 6.16
C TYR A 322 6.49 2.87 7.24
N GLN A 323 5.52 3.36 7.98
CA GLN A 323 5.70 4.31 9.07
C GLN A 323 5.15 3.70 10.36
N THR A 324 6.01 3.48 11.35
CA THR A 324 5.61 2.96 12.67
C THR A 324 5.19 4.07 13.64
N VAL A 325 5.45 5.32 13.27
CA VAL A 325 4.88 6.54 13.84
C VAL A 325 4.25 7.32 12.69
N TYR A 326 2.97 7.61 12.76
CA TYR A 326 2.22 8.23 11.66
C TYR A 326 1.18 9.21 12.17
N LEU A 327 0.64 10.02 11.27
CA LEU A 327 -0.43 10.96 11.56
C LEU A 327 -1.76 10.37 11.10
N SER A 328 -2.72 10.23 12.00
CA SER A 328 -4.09 9.84 11.67
C SER A 328 -4.88 11.03 11.10
N ALA A 329 -6.05 10.75 10.49
CA ALA A 329 -6.88 11.79 9.87
C ALA A 329 -7.35 12.87 10.87
N ASP A 330 -7.42 12.53 12.18
CA ASP A 330 -7.69 13.48 13.26
C ASP A 330 -6.47 14.33 13.67
N ASN A 331 -5.40 14.29 12.87
CA ASN A 331 -4.15 15.02 13.08
C ASN A 331 -3.42 14.65 14.39
N ASN A 332 -3.64 13.46 14.94
CA ASN A 332 -2.95 12.94 16.12
C ASN A 332 -1.80 12.01 15.75
N LEU A 333 -0.69 12.12 16.49
CA LEU A 333 0.44 11.21 16.34
C LEU A 333 0.06 9.84 16.90
N ARG A 334 0.25 8.79 16.09
CA ARG A 334 -0.06 7.41 16.45
C ARG A 334 1.18 6.54 16.31
N TYR A 335 1.30 5.56 17.21
CA TYR A 335 2.33 4.53 17.19
C TYR A 335 1.69 3.19 16.84
N CYS A 336 2.33 2.40 15.99
CA CYS A 336 1.88 1.07 15.65
C CYS A 336 3.01 0.05 15.75
N GLU A 337 2.69 -1.22 15.72
CA GLU A 337 3.69 -2.29 15.80
C GLU A 337 4.56 -2.35 14.54
N ASP A 338 5.85 -2.62 14.72
CA ASP A 338 6.80 -2.89 13.63
C ASP A 338 6.65 -4.35 13.17
N ILE A 339 5.60 -4.63 12.39
CA ILE A 339 5.19 -5.99 11.99
C ILE A 339 6.22 -6.72 11.13
N TYR A 340 7.04 -6.01 10.37
CA TYR A 340 8.07 -6.58 9.51
C TYR A 340 9.48 -6.47 10.09
N LYS A 341 9.62 -5.90 11.30
CA LYS A 341 10.89 -5.72 12.02
C LYS A 341 11.91 -4.89 11.22
N TYR A 342 11.44 -3.78 10.61
CA TYR A 342 12.29 -2.88 9.86
C TYR A 342 12.97 -1.79 10.73
N ASP A 343 12.37 -1.41 11.86
CA ASP A 343 12.90 -0.36 12.74
C ASP A 343 14.26 -0.72 13.34
N PRO A 344 14.51 -1.94 13.89
CA PRO A 344 15.79 -2.26 14.50
C PRO A 344 16.97 -2.17 13.53
N SER A 345 16.82 -2.69 12.31
CA SER A 345 17.91 -2.63 11.31
C SER A 345 18.18 -1.21 10.84
N LEU A 346 17.13 -0.37 10.76
CA LEU A 346 17.27 1.04 10.38
C LEU A 346 17.98 1.81 11.50
N LEU A 347 17.60 1.57 12.76
CA LEU A 347 18.25 2.16 13.94
C LEU A 347 19.71 1.77 14.02
N GLU A 348 20.04 0.50 13.81
CA GLU A 348 21.42 0.01 13.76
C GLU A 348 22.21 0.71 12.66
N ALA A 349 21.65 0.83 11.46
CA ALA A 349 22.29 1.57 10.36
C ALA A 349 22.53 3.04 10.70
N MET A 350 21.60 3.70 11.40
CA MET A 350 21.75 5.09 11.88
C MET A 350 22.84 5.21 12.97
N ASN A 351 22.90 4.29 13.91
CA ASN A 351 23.91 4.29 14.97
C ASN A 351 25.33 4.06 14.43
N ASN A 352 25.44 3.30 13.33
CA ASN A 352 26.72 3.05 12.64
C ASN A 352 27.13 4.19 11.68
N LEU A 353 26.29 5.21 11.49
CA LEU A 353 26.73 6.45 10.92
C LEU A 353 27.65 7.12 11.97
N ASN A 354 28.98 7.05 11.76
CA ASN A 354 29.93 7.84 12.53
C ASN A 354 29.69 9.33 12.26
N LEU A 355 28.57 9.85 12.70
CA LEU A 355 28.33 11.28 12.85
C LEU A 355 29.22 11.74 14.02
N LYS A 356 30.53 11.80 13.77
CA LYS A 356 31.40 12.57 14.67
C LYS A 356 30.90 14.03 14.64
N PRO A 357 30.68 14.64 15.79
CA PRO A 357 30.25 16.01 15.89
C PRO A 357 31.19 16.99 15.17
#